data_6acf514272bc9aaa9fbe5c0f27153ef3
#
_entry.id   6acf514272bc9aaa9fbe5c0f27153ef3
#
_cell.length_a   1.000
_cell.length_b   1.000
_cell.length_c   1.000
_cell.angle_alpha   90.00
_cell.angle_beta   90.00
_cell.angle_gamma   90.00
#
_symmetry.space_group_name_H-M   'P 1'
#
loop_
_entity.id
_entity.type
_entity.pdbx_description
1 polymer ?
#
loop_
_entity_poly.entity_id
_entity_poly.type
_entity_poly.pdbx_seq_one_letter_code
_entity_poly.pdbx_strand_id
1 'polypeptide(L)' 'MSNQNQQNNPNQLNIEITEEVADGNYSNLAIITHSHAEFIVDFINIMPGVAKSKVKSRIILTPMHAK' A
#
# COMPACT_ATOMS: atom_id res chain seq x y z
N MET A 1 1.98 8.06 -19.17
CA MET A 1 2.22 7.63 -19.04
C MET A 1 2.72 6.86 -18.65
N SER A 2 2.86 6.58 -18.50
CA SER A 2 3.28 5.93 -18.31
C SER A 2 3.75 5.13 -18.05
N ASN A 3 4.06 4.85 -17.86
CA ASN A 3 4.51 4.19 -17.71
C ASN A 3 4.85 3.45 -17.20
N GLN A 4 4.80 3.23 -16.87
CA GLN A 4 5.10 2.57 -16.50
C GLN A 4 5.67 1.76 -16.41
N ASN A 5 6.01 1.57 -16.36
CA ASN A 5 6.59 0.81 -16.37
C ASN A 5 6.63 -0.25 -16.16
N GLN A 6 6.45 -0.75 -16.46
CA GLN A 6 6.47 -1.78 -16.30
C GLN A 6 7.39 -2.49 -16.55
N GLN A 7 8.07 -2.70 -16.13
CA GLN A 7 8.86 -3.38 -16.43
C GLN A 7 8.70 -4.66 -16.29
N ASN A 8 8.98 -5.35 -17.00
CA ASN A 8 8.85 -6.70 -16.98
C ASN A 8 9.98 -7.29 -16.36
N ASN A 9 9.83 -8.17 -15.47
CA ASN A 9 10.94 -8.82 -14.96
C ASN A 9 11.20 -10.06 -15.75
N PRO A 10 12.34 -10.71 -15.57
CA PRO A 10 12.71 -11.86 -16.36
C PRO A 10 11.78 -13.05 -16.18
N ASN A 11 11.01 -13.08 -15.14
CA ASN A 11 10.07 -14.15 -14.93
C ASN A 11 8.78 -13.92 -15.64
N GLN A 12 8.72 -12.88 -16.43
CA GLN A 12 7.55 -12.56 -17.21
C GLN A 12 6.34 -12.31 -16.36
N LEU A 13 6.57 -11.72 -15.21
CA LEU A 13 5.49 -11.33 -14.35
C LEU A 13 4.81 -10.12 -14.94
N ASN A 14 3.52 -10.23 -15.18
CA ASN A 14 2.74 -9.12 -15.67
C ASN A 14 1.98 -8.53 -14.50
N ILE A 15 2.11 -7.25 -14.31
CA ILE A 15 1.47 -6.57 -13.21
C ILE A 15 0.48 -5.60 -13.80
N GLU A 16 -0.75 -5.72 -13.35
CA GLU A 16 -1.83 -4.87 -13.85
C GLU A 16 -2.43 -4.09 -12.71
N ILE A 17 -3.03 -2.97 -13.05
CA ILE A 17 -3.71 -2.16 -12.08
C ILE A 17 -5.07 -1.78 -12.66
N THR A 18 -6.11 -1.92 -11.88
CA THR A 18 -7.44 -1.53 -12.31
C THR A 18 -7.59 -0.03 -12.14
N GLU A 19 -8.59 0.53 -12.83
CA GLU A 19 -8.84 1.95 -12.71
C GLU A 19 -9.19 2.35 -11.30
N GLU A 20 -9.94 1.52 -10.60
CA GLU A 20 -10.30 1.82 -9.24
C GLU A 20 -9.10 1.92 -8.34
N VAL A 21 -8.19 0.97 -8.49
CA VAL A 21 -6.98 0.97 -7.68
C VAL A 21 -6.06 2.11 -8.10
N ALA A 22 -6.04 2.42 -9.38
CA ALA A 22 -5.18 3.48 -9.89
C ALA A 22 -5.60 4.86 -9.39
N ASP A 23 -6.89 5.04 -9.07
CA ASP A 23 -7.34 6.30 -8.50
C ASP A 23 -6.72 6.56 -7.13
N GLY A 24 -6.38 5.50 -6.44
CA GLY A 24 -5.69 5.62 -5.18
C GLY A 24 -6.60 5.94 -4.02
N ASN A 25 -6.02 5.88 -2.84
CA ASN A 25 -6.68 6.27 -1.61
C ASN A 25 -5.82 7.30 -0.93
N TYR A 26 -6.42 8.42 -0.60
CA TYR A 26 -5.67 9.44 0.10
C TYR A 26 -5.37 9.00 1.52
N SER A 27 -4.15 9.22 1.96
CA SER A 27 -3.74 8.92 3.31
C SER A 27 -2.65 9.91 3.70
N ASN A 28 -2.71 10.39 4.93
CA ASN A 28 -1.68 11.30 5.40
C ASN A 28 -0.92 10.75 6.60
N LEU A 29 -1.13 9.46 6.91
CA LEU A 29 -0.39 8.83 7.97
C LEU A 29 -0.24 7.35 7.64
N ALA A 30 0.95 6.82 7.82
CA ALA A 30 1.17 5.39 7.69
C ALA A 30 1.78 4.89 8.99
N ILE A 31 1.24 3.81 9.50
CA ILE A 31 1.76 3.18 10.70
C ILE A 31 2.28 1.81 10.30
N ILE A 32 3.53 1.54 10.64
CA ILE A 32 4.17 0.30 10.26
C ILE A 32 4.42 -0.51 11.53
N THR A 33 3.94 -1.74 11.51
CA THR A 33 4.14 -2.68 12.59
C THR A 33 4.73 -3.94 12.00
N HIS A 34 5.62 -4.58 12.72
CA HIS A 34 6.15 -5.83 12.19
C HIS A 34 6.26 -6.86 13.29
N SER A 35 6.24 -8.11 12.86
CA SER A 35 6.46 -9.24 13.72
C SER A 35 7.44 -10.15 13.01
N HIS A 36 7.65 -11.34 13.54
CA HIS A 36 8.52 -12.30 12.88
C HIS A 36 7.98 -12.73 11.52
N ALA A 37 6.68 -12.73 11.38
CA ALA A 37 6.05 -13.30 10.20
C ALA A 37 5.62 -12.26 9.18
N GLU A 38 5.41 -11.01 9.61
CA GLU A 38 4.73 -10.06 8.73
C GLU A 38 5.15 -8.64 9.00
N PHE A 39 5.09 -7.82 7.96
CA PHE A 39 5.04 -6.38 8.09
C PHE A 39 3.64 -5.95 7.78
N ILE A 40 3.10 -5.08 8.59
CA ILE A 40 1.76 -4.56 8.40
C ILE A 40 1.87 -3.04 8.24
N VAL A 41 1.34 -2.54 7.13
CA VAL A 41 1.34 -1.11 6.87
C VAL A 41 -0.09 -0.64 6.83
N ASP A 42 -0.46 0.20 7.77
CA ASP A 42 -1.81 0.75 7.86
C ASP A 42 -1.80 2.19 7.40
N PHE A 43 -2.67 2.51 6.47
CA PHE A 43 -2.80 3.85 5.94
C PHE A 43 -4.04 4.50 6.53
N ILE A 44 -3.87 5.68 7.07
CA ILE A 44 -4.90 6.37 7.82
C ILE A 44 -5.05 7.78 7.29
N ASN A 45 -6.29 8.23 7.23
CA ASN A 45 -6.55 9.62 6.85
C ASN A 45 -7.04 10.35 8.09
N ILE A 46 -6.18 11.20 8.62
CA ILE A 46 -6.50 11.98 9.79
C ILE A 46 -7.10 13.30 9.34
N MET A 47 -8.28 13.62 9.88
CA MET A 47 -8.96 14.85 9.53
C MET A 47 -9.12 15.71 10.77
N PRO A 48 -8.89 17.02 10.64
CA PRO A 48 -9.06 17.94 11.78
C PRO A 48 -10.49 17.89 12.31
N GLY A 49 -10.62 17.92 13.60
CA GLY A 49 -11.93 17.96 14.22
C GLY A 49 -12.61 16.62 14.35
N VAL A 50 -11.99 15.56 13.84
CA VAL A 50 -12.57 14.24 13.94
C VAL A 50 -11.86 13.49 15.05
N ALA A 51 -12.63 13.05 16.02
CA ALA A 51 -12.06 12.44 17.22
C ALA A 51 -11.44 11.07 16.93
N LYS A 52 -11.99 10.36 15.95
CA LYS A 52 -11.48 9.03 15.64
C LYS A 52 -11.13 8.96 14.17
N SER A 53 -9.98 8.40 13.91
CA SER A 53 -9.54 8.15 12.55
C SER A 53 -9.62 6.66 12.29
N LYS A 54 -9.89 6.31 11.06
CA LYS A 54 -10.02 4.92 10.69
C LYS A 54 -8.91 4.52 9.75
N VAL A 55 -8.52 3.26 9.84
CA VAL A 55 -7.59 2.71 8.88
C VAL A 55 -8.31 2.59 7.54
N LYS A 56 -7.75 3.21 6.52
CA LYS A 56 -8.33 3.18 5.19
C LYS A 56 -7.90 1.92 4.44
N SER A 57 -6.69 1.52 4.65
CA SER A 57 -6.15 0.35 3.98
C SER A 57 -5.10 -0.28 4.84
N ARG A 58 -5.04 -1.59 4.81
CA ARG A 58 -3.99 -2.34 5.49
C ARG A 58 -3.33 -3.24 4.48
N ILE A 59 -2.01 -3.16 4.41
CA ILE A 59 -1.21 -4.00 3.51
C ILE A 59 -0.33 -4.88 4.37
N ILE A 60 -0.36 -6.17 4.10
CA ILE A 60 0.43 -7.13 4.84
C ILE A 60 1.47 -7.69 3.90
N LEU A 61 2.72 -7.61 4.33
CA LEU A 61 3.85 -8.05 3.52
C LEU A 61 4.61 -9.12 4.27
N THR A 62 5.18 -10.05 3.53
CA THR A 62 6.11 -10.97 4.14
C THR A 62 7.41 -10.23 4.41
N PRO A 63 8.15 -10.59 5.44
CA PRO A 63 9.40 -9.88 5.75
C PRO A 63 10.39 -9.87 4.61
N MET A 64 10.41 -10.93 3.84
CA MET A 64 11.32 -11.01 2.72
C MET A 64 11.08 -9.92 1.69
N HIS A 65 9.82 -9.59 1.47
CA HIS A 65 9.48 -8.60 0.45
C HIS A 65 9.41 -7.19 1.00
N ALA A 66 9.33 -7.03 2.30
CA ALA A 66 9.22 -5.72 2.90
C ALA A 66 10.57 -5.05 3.05
N LYS A 67 11.63 -5.83 2.99
CA LYS A 67 12.97 -5.26 3.08
C LYS A 67 13.47 -4.78 1.71
#